data_47706d2fff3e71ed5de2ef9cafce0d49
#
_entry.id   47706d2fff3e71ed5de2ef9cafce0d49
#
_cell.length_a   1.000
_cell.length_b   1.000
_cell.length_c   1.000
_cell.angle_alpha   90.00
_cell.angle_beta   90.00
_cell.angle_gamma   90.00
#
_symmetry.space_group_name_H-M   'P 1'
#
loop_
_entity.id
_entity.type
_entity.pdbx_description
1 polymer ?
#
loop_
_entity_poly.entity_id
_entity_poly.type
_entity_poly.pdbx_seq_one_letter_code
_entity_poly.pdbx_strand_id
1 'polypeptide(L)'
;DGEMVGNRLKDVAKKLFVKARLTVSVTGEAAEKEALKKVLPLWLEAMPEGEKGTLLFDFDLQRRNEGIMTGGKVQYVAKGGNFRKHGFEYTGAMSVLTTILQYEYLWIKVRVQGGAYGAHTRFSPNGDLVFCSYRDPNLAKTIQAYDDLPSYLESFDIPEREMTKYVIGTLSRIDTPLTPQLRTGLALGIYFAKATKAKRQERRDQLLNTTA
;
A
#
# COMPACT_ATOMS: atom_id res chain seq x y z
N ASP A 1 -11.76 -32.21 -7.90
CA ASP A 1 -10.90 -32.92 -7.01
C ASP A 1 -10.68 -32.23 -5.65
N GLY A 2 -11.77 -32.21 -4.86
CA GLY A 2 -11.78 -31.50 -3.57
C GLY A 2 -10.78 -32.05 -2.54
N GLU A 3 -10.53 -33.34 -2.56
CA GLU A 3 -9.60 -33.99 -1.62
C GLU A 3 -8.14 -33.56 -1.89
N MET A 4 -7.71 -33.47 -3.13
CA MET A 4 -6.38 -32.99 -3.50
C MET A 4 -6.18 -31.54 -3.06
N VAL A 5 -7.16 -30.67 -3.28
CA VAL A 5 -7.11 -29.27 -2.83
C VAL A 5 -7.05 -29.21 -1.30
N GLY A 6 -7.88 -29.99 -0.60
CA GLY A 6 -7.88 -30.06 0.86
C GLY A 6 -6.52 -30.50 1.44
N ASN A 7 -5.87 -31.48 0.84
CA ASN A 7 -4.55 -31.94 1.28
C ASN A 7 -3.47 -30.88 1.04
N ARG A 8 -3.46 -30.21 -0.12
CA ARG A 8 -2.53 -29.08 -0.41
C ARG A 8 -2.72 -27.94 0.58
N LEU A 9 -3.96 -27.57 0.91
CA LEU A 9 -4.23 -26.53 1.92
C LEU A 9 -3.73 -26.91 3.31
N LYS A 10 -3.91 -28.17 3.71
CA LYS A 10 -3.35 -28.69 4.99
C LYS A 10 -1.82 -28.60 5.00
N ASP A 11 -1.16 -28.93 3.91
CA ASP A 11 0.30 -28.87 3.83
C ASP A 11 0.82 -27.42 3.88
N VAL A 12 0.12 -26.47 3.24
CA VAL A 12 0.40 -25.04 3.37
C VAL A 12 0.21 -24.58 4.82
N ALA A 13 -0.90 -24.97 5.46
CA ALA A 13 -1.19 -24.60 6.84
C ALA A 13 -0.09 -25.10 7.80
N LYS A 14 0.35 -26.37 7.67
CA LYS A 14 1.45 -26.93 8.46
C LYS A 14 2.77 -26.15 8.34
N LYS A 15 3.04 -25.57 7.16
CA LYS A 15 4.25 -24.77 6.92
C LYS A 15 4.13 -23.33 7.44
N LEU A 16 2.92 -22.78 7.46
CA LEU A 16 2.69 -21.38 7.83
C LEU A 16 2.43 -21.21 9.33
N PHE A 17 1.59 -22.06 9.92
CA PHE A 17 1.14 -21.94 11.31
C PHE A 17 2.06 -22.70 12.28
N VAL A 18 3.29 -22.19 12.43
CA VAL A 18 4.31 -22.75 13.34
C VAL A 18 4.78 -21.68 14.32
N LYS A 19 5.22 -22.08 15.51
CA LYS A 19 5.69 -21.17 16.57
C LYS A 19 6.72 -20.17 16.09
N ALA A 20 7.71 -20.61 15.33
CA ALA A 20 8.82 -19.77 14.86
C ALA A 20 8.38 -18.63 13.92
N ARG A 21 7.16 -18.69 13.38
CA ARG A 21 6.59 -17.67 12.47
C ARG A 21 5.57 -16.77 13.15
N LEU A 22 5.20 -17.06 14.40
CA LEU A 22 4.20 -16.27 15.11
C LEU A 22 4.78 -14.89 15.47
N THR A 23 4.05 -13.85 15.14
CA THR A 23 4.27 -12.49 15.63
C THR A 23 3.01 -12.01 16.30
N VAL A 24 3.12 -11.58 17.54
CA VAL A 24 1.99 -11.06 18.31
C VAL A 24 2.18 -9.56 18.52
N SER A 25 1.18 -8.77 18.15
CA SER A 25 1.16 -7.33 18.39
C SER A 25 -0.07 -6.97 19.24
N VAL A 26 0.15 -6.22 20.29
CA VAL A 26 -0.90 -5.77 21.19
C VAL A 26 -0.75 -4.31 21.54
N THR A 27 -1.85 -3.61 21.54
CA THR A 27 -1.95 -2.25 22.06
C THR A 27 -3.09 -2.21 23.06
N GLY A 28 -2.78 -1.89 24.29
CA GLY A 28 -3.74 -1.87 25.41
C GLY A 28 -3.07 -1.34 26.67
N GLU A 29 -3.80 -1.31 27.74
CA GLU A 29 -3.30 -0.96 29.08
C GLU A 29 -2.42 -2.07 29.66
N ALA A 30 -1.87 -1.81 30.84
CA ALA A 30 -0.98 -2.78 31.48
C ALA A 30 -1.68 -4.09 31.84
N ALA A 31 -2.95 -4.00 32.24
CA ALA A 31 -3.75 -5.17 32.63
C ALA A 31 -3.98 -6.15 31.45
N GLU A 32 -4.33 -5.62 30.26
CA GLU A 32 -4.53 -6.45 29.07
C GLU A 32 -3.21 -7.09 28.59
N LYS A 33 -2.10 -6.36 28.72
CA LYS A 33 -0.77 -6.94 28.38
C LYS A 33 -0.39 -8.07 29.31
N GLU A 34 -0.65 -7.93 30.61
CA GLU A 34 -0.38 -9.01 31.58
C GLU A 34 -1.34 -10.20 31.39
N ALA A 35 -2.60 -9.95 31.04
CA ALA A 35 -3.53 -11.03 30.69
C ALA A 35 -3.06 -11.80 29.45
N LEU A 36 -2.61 -11.12 28.41
CA LEU A 36 -2.06 -11.77 27.22
C LEU A 36 -0.83 -12.61 27.53
N LYS A 37 0.10 -12.12 28.36
CA LYS A 37 1.29 -12.88 28.77
C LYS A 37 0.95 -14.19 29.46
N LYS A 38 -0.17 -14.26 30.17
CA LYS A 38 -0.63 -15.48 30.82
C LYS A 38 -1.22 -16.50 29.85
N VAL A 39 -1.90 -16.01 28.81
CA VAL A 39 -2.60 -16.86 27.83
C VAL A 39 -1.70 -17.28 26.67
N LEU A 40 -0.76 -16.44 26.29
CA LEU A 40 0.14 -16.67 25.14
C LEU A 40 0.90 -18.02 25.21
N PRO A 41 1.46 -18.45 26.35
CA PRO A 41 2.11 -19.76 26.46
C PRO A 41 1.18 -20.93 26.09
N LEU A 42 -0.10 -20.87 26.48
CA LEU A 42 -1.08 -21.92 26.17
C LEU A 42 -1.31 -22.04 24.65
N TRP A 43 -1.37 -20.90 23.96
CA TRP A 43 -1.47 -20.90 22.49
C TRP A 43 -0.20 -21.45 21.83
N LEU A 44 0.96 -21.09 22.37
CA LEU A 44 2.24 -21.58 21.86
C LEU A 44 2.38 -23.09 22.04
N GLU A 45 1.92 -23.66 23.16
CA GLU A 45 1.93 -25.10 23.38
C GLU A 45 1.05 -25.85 22.35
N ALA A 46 -0.07 -25.28 21.96
CA ALA A 46 -0.96 -25.87 20.96
C ALA A 46 -0.45 -25.76 19.51
N MET A 47 0.55 -24.91 19.26
CA MET A 47 1.11 -24.72 17.92
C MET A 47 2.24 -25.71 17.64
N PRO A 48 2.34 -26.23 16.40
CA PRO A 48 3.46 -27.09 16.03
C PRO A 48 4.80 -26.32 16.05
N GLU A 49 5.85 -27.03 16.38
CA GLU A 49 7.22 -26.54 16.16
C GLU A 49 7.47 -26.33 14.66
N GLY A 50 8.45 -25.53 14.31
CA GLY A 50 8.83 -25.33 12.93
C GLY A 50 9.95 -24.31 12.79
N GLU A 51 10.48 -24.20 11.61
CA GLU A 51 11.56 -23.27 11.32
C GLU A 51 11.01 -21.95 10.78
N LYS A 52 11.66 -20.85 11.15
CA LYS A 52 11.33 -19.54 10.60
C LYS A 52 11.65 -19.44 9.11
N GLY A 53 12.58 -20.23 8.62
CA GLY A 53 13.03 -20.32 7.22
C GLY A 53 12.76 -19.09 6.35
N THR A 54 13.70 -18.65 5.56
CA THR A 54 13.47 -17.62 4.54
C THR A 54 12.96 -18.33 3.29
N LEU A 55 11.68 -18.16 2.96
CA LEU A 55 11.17 -18.60 1.67
C LEU A 55 11.62 -17.55 0.65
N LEU A 56 12.66 -17.87 -0.10
CA LEU A 56 13.05 -17.11 -1.28
C LEU A 56 12.20 -17.62 -2.44
N PHE A 57 11.33 -16.77 -2.95
CA PHE A 57 10.61 -17.01 -4.19
C PHE A 57 11.36 -16.28 -5.29
N ASP A 58 11.87 -17.01 -6.25
CA ASP A 58 12.37 -16.44 -7.50
C ASP A 58 11.17 -16.35 -8.46
N PHE A 59 10.59 -15.17 -8.53
CA PHE A 59 9.54 -14.91 -9.50
C PHE A 59 10.19 -14.37 -10.77
N ASP A 60 9.92 -15.01 -11.89
CA ASP A 60 10.23 -14.45 -13.20
C ASP A 60 9.33 -13.23 -13.46
N LEU A 61 9.75 -12.09 -12.90
CA LEU A 61 9.02 -10.82 -13.00
C LEU A 61 9.31 -10.19 -14.35
N GLN A 62 8.51 -10.53 -15.35
CA GLN A 62 8.54 -9.93 -16.66
C GLN A 62 7.57 -8.75 -16.75
N ARG A 63 7.94 -7.75 -17.55
CA ARG A 63 7.00 -6.70 -17.93
C ARG A 63 5.94 -7.31 -18.84
N ARG A 64 4.70 -7.32 -18.38
CA ARG A 64 3.57 -7.91 -19.13
C ARG A 64 2.44 -6.89 -19.23
N ASN A 65 1.80 -6.89 -20.41
CA ASN A 65 0.50 -6.28 -20.61
C ASN A 65 -0.50 -7.42 -20.68
N GLU A 66 -1.31 -7.56 -19.66
CA GLU A 66 -2.27 -8.66 -19.51
C GLU A 66 -3.69 -8.12 -19.38
N GLY A 67 -4.65 -8.79 -19.98
CA GLY A 67 -6.06 -8.50 -19.85
C GLY A 67 -6.84 -9.77 -19.55
N ILE A 68 -7.67 -9.72 -18.51
CA ILE A 68 -8.58 -10.81 -18.16
C ILE A 68 -9.98 -10.40 -18.59
N MET A 69 -10.55 -11.13 -19.54
CA MET A 69 -11.91 -10.89 -20.01
C MET A 69 -12.93 -11.44 -19.02
N THR A 70 -13.95 -10.63 -18.73
CA THR A 70 -15.07 -11.01 -17.89
C THR A 70 -16.39 -10.67 -18.62
N GLY A 71 -17.50 -11.19 -18.15
CA GLY A 71 -18.84 -10.82 -18.67
C GLY A 71 -19.33 -9.43 -18.23
N GLY A 72 -18.52 -8.66 -17.52
CA GLY A 72 -18.86 -7.32 -17.03
C GLY A 72 -18.81 -6.25 -18.11
N LYS A 73 -19.62 -5.19 -17.95
CA LYS A 73 -19.63 -4.01 -18.84
C LYS A 73 -18.61 -2.94 -18.41
N VAL A 74 -17.96 -3.13 -17.31
CA VAL A 74 -16.93 -2.25 -16.73
C VAL A 74 -15.73 -3.08 -16.31
N GLN A 75 -14.58 -2.45 -16.23
CA GLN A 75 -13.33 -3.11 -15.97
C GLN A 75 -12.53 -2.41 -14.85
N TYR A 76 -11.44 -3.02 -14.49
CA TYR A 76 -10.40 -2.45 -13.64
C TYR A 76 -9.17 -2.23 -14.53
N VAL A 77 -8.68 -1.01 -14.59
CA VAL A 77 -7.51 -0.67 -15.40
C VAL A 77 -6.38 -0.32 -14.46
N ALA A 78 -5.27 -1.03 -14.55
CA ALA A 78 -4.10 -0.78 -13.71
C ALA A 78 -2.85 -0.63 -14.56
N LYS A 79 -1.99 0.32 -14.17
CA LYS A 79 -0.64 0.52 -14.71
C LYS A 79 0.31 0.73 -13.55
N GLY A 80 1.42 0.03 -13.53
CA GLY A 80 2.37 0.11 -12.43
C GLY A 80 3.80 -0.12 -12.84
N GLY A 81 4.70 0.19 -11.92
CA GLY A 81 6.13 0.00 -12.07
C GLY A 81 6.85 0.14 -10.74
N ASN A 82 8.17 0.08 -10.78
CA ASN A 82 8.98 0.30 -9.59
C ASN A 82 10.07 1.32 -9.90
N PHE A 83 9.94 2.52 -9.31
CA PHE A 83 10.84 3.64 -9.56
C PHE A 83 12.25 3.43 -8.93
N ARG A 84 12.39 2.59 -7.90
CA ARG A 84 13.69 2.27 -7.32
C ARG A 84 14.58 1.50 -8.29
N LYS A 85 14.00 0.69 -9.18
CA LYS A 85 14.74 0.02 -10.26
C LYS A 85 15.38 1.01 -11.24
N HIS A 86 14.93 2.26 -11.23
CA HIS A 86 15.46 3.35 -12.05
C HIS A 86 16.30 4.35 -11.24
N GLY A 87 16.71 3.99 -10.02
CA GLY A 87 17.58 4.81 -9.19
C GLY A 87 16.89 5.90 -8.35
N PHE A 88 15.56 5.96 -8.36
CA PHE A 88 14.83 6.95 -7.56
C PHE A 88 14.50 6.41 -6.17
N GLU A 89 14.60 7.26 -5.17
CA GLU A 89 14.25 6.94 -3.78
C GLU A 89 12.90 7.56 -3.41
N TYR A 90 12.20 6.91 -2.49
CA TYR A 90 10.95 7.42 -1.95
C TYR A 90 11.21 8.60 -1.02
N THR A 91 10.49 9.69 -1.24
CA THR A 91 10.48 10.88 -0.37
C THR A 91 9.09 11.15 0.21
N GLY A 92 9.06 11.91 1.31
CA GLY A 92 7.79 12.35 1.92
C GLY A 92 6.94 13.23 0.98
N ALA A 93 7.58 13.97 0.07
CA ALA A 93 6.90 14.76 -0.97
C ALA A 93 6.00 13.91 -1.88
N MET A 94 6.36 12.64 -2.13
CA MET A 94 5.51 11.72 -2.92
C MET A 94 4.14 11.47 -2.28
N SER A 95 3.98 11.69 -0.97
CA SER A 95 2.67 11.63 -0.32
C SER A 95 1.80 12.83 -0.70
N VAL A 96 2.41 14.02 -0.84
CA VAL A 96 1.71 15.22 -1.31
C VAL A 96 1.38 15.08 -2.79
N LEU A 97 2.33 14.61 -3.60
CA LEU A 97 2.12 14.29 -5.02
C LEU A 97 0.94 13.33 -5.20
N THR A 98 0.86 12.26 -4.38
CA THR A 98 -0.30 11.34 -4.40
C THR A 98 -1.62 12.10 -4.21
N THR A 99 -1.66 13.07 -3.31
CA THR A 99 -2.87 13.87 -3.05
C THR A 99 -3.22 14.76 -4.24
N ILE A 100 -2.24 15.45 -4.80
CA ILE A 100 -2.41 16.30 -5.99
C ILE A 100 -2.94 15.46 -7.15
N LEU A 101 -2.25 14.38 -7.49
CA LEU A 101 -2.65 13.52 -8.60
C LEU A 101 -4.04 12.90 -8.42
N GLN A 102 -4.40 12.57 -7.19
CA GLN A 102 -5.71 12.01 -6.87
C GLN A 102 -6.84 12.99 -7.17
N TYR A 103 -6.71 14.27 -6.78
CA TYR A 103 -7.78 15.25 -6.86
C TYR A 103 -7.74 16.10 -8.13
N GLU A 104 -6.56 16.51 -8.58
CA GLU A 104 -6.43 17.44 -9.69
C GLU A 104 -6.35 16.73 -11.05
N TYR A 105 -5.91 15.47 -11.06
CA TYR A 105 -5.71 14.77 -12.32
C TYR A 105 -6.64 13.55 -12.47
N LEU A 106 -6.48 12.52 -11.63
CA LEU A 106 -7.21 11.26 -11.77
C LEU A 106 -8.71 11.42 -11.57
N TRP A 107 -9.10 12.22 -10.59
CA TRP A 107 -10.52 12.52 -10.36
C TRP A 107 -11.15 13.18 -11.58
N ILE A 108 -10.47 14.14 -12.20
CA ILE A 108 -10.99 14.87 -13.34
C ILE A 108 -10.95 14.01 -14.60
N LYS A 109 -9.78 13.49 -14.96
CA LYS A 109 -9.57 12.77 -16.23
C LYS A 109 -10.24 11.40 -16.28
N VAL A 110 -10.09 10.61 -15.23
CA VAL A 110 -10.51 9.21 -15.23
C VAL A 110 -11.94 9.06 -14.70
N ARG A 111 -12.28 9.77 -13.61
CA ARG A 111 -13.61 9.65 -13.02
C ARG A 111 -14.63 10.56 -13.70
N VAL A 112 -14.43 11.88 -13.67
CA VAL A 112 -15.45 12.84 -14.15
C VAL A 112 -15.58 12.78 -15.67
N GLN A 113 -14.50 12.88 -16.40
CA GLN A 113 -14.49 12.87 -17.88
C GLN A 113 -14.55 11.45 -18.44
N GLY A 114 -13.91 10.47 -17.78
CA GLY A 114 -13.85 9.08 -18.20
C GLY A 114 -15.04 8.23 -17.75
N GLY A 115 -15.76 8.64 -16.70
CA GLY A 115 -16.93 7.90 -16.19
C GLY A 115 -16.58 6.70 -15.29
N ALA A 116 -15.34 6.54 -14.88
CA ALA A 116 -14.96 5.53 -13.90
C ALA A 116 -15.61 5.83 -12.54
N TYR A 117 -15.93 4.79 -11.76
CA TYR A 117 -16.46 4.98 -10.41
C TYR A 117 -15.41 5.56 -9.46
N GLY A 118 -14.14 5.17 -9.63
CA GLY A 118 -13.01 5.69 -8.88
C GLY A 118 -11.69 5.49 -9.61
N ALA A 119 -10.72 6.30 -9.26
CA ALA A 119 -9.34 6.16 -9.71
C ALA A 119 -8.40 6.49 -8.57
N HIS A 120 -7.26 5.79 -8.47
CA HIS A 120 -6.31 5.94 -7.38
C HIS A 120 -4.89 5.83 -7.89
N THR A 121 -3.98 6.46 -7.15
CA THR A 121 -2.54 6.25 -7.30
C THR A 121 -1.89 6.01 -5.95
N ARG A 122 -0.78 5.29 -5.95
CA ARG A 122 0.03 5.06 -4.77
C ARG A 122 1.51 4.99 -5.12
N PHE A 123 2.31 5.72 -4.38
CA PHE A 123 3.75 5.61 -4.32
C PHE A 123 4.13 4.94 -3.01
N SER A 124 4.94 3.90 -3.05
CA SER A 124 5.30 3.11 -1.88
C SER A 124 6.80 3.19 -1.57
N PRO A 125 7.19 3.13 -0.29
CA PRO A 125 8.60 3.19 0.09
C PRO A 125 9.49 2.07 -0.46
N ASN A 126 8.90 0.95 -0.89
CA ASN A 126 9.61 -0.13 -1.59
C ASN A 126 9.81 0.15 -3.09
N GLY A 127 9.34 1.30 -3.57
CA GLY A 127 9.49 1.76 -4.95
C GLY A 127 8.28 1.48 -5.85
N ASP A 128 7.27 0.77 -5.37
CA ASP A 128 6.11 0.48 -6.20
C ASP A 128 5.28 1.74 -6.45
N LEU A 129 4.98 1.96 -7.71
CA LEU A 129 4.08 2.98 -8.21
C LEU A 129 2.92 2.28 -8.92
N VAL A 130 1.70 2.63 -8.57
CA VAL A 130 0.49 2.08 -9.18
C VAL A 130 -0.51 3.19 -9.46
N PHE A 131 -1.07 3.17 -10.67
CA PHE A 131 -2.31 3.85 -11.05
C PHE A 131 -3.36 2.80 -11.29
N CYS A 132 -4.56 2.99 -10.79
CA CYS A 132 -5.66 2.07 -11.04
C CYS A 132 -7.00 2.79 -11.09
N SER A 133 -7.91 2.27 -11.91
CA SER A 133 -9.31 2.68 -11.95
C SER A 133 -10.23 1.51 -11.56
N TYR A 134 -11.40 1.86 -11.10
CA TYR A 134 -12.39 0.94 -10.58
C TYR A 134 -13.74 1.16 -11.26
N ARG A 135 -14.35 0.06 -11.77
CA ARG A 135 -15.60 0.10 -12.55
C ARG A 135 -15.53 1.15 -13.66
N ASP A 136 -14.49 1.02 -14.47
CA ASP A 136 -14.14 1.94 -15.54
C ASP A 136 -14.77 1.48 -16.86
N PRO A 137 -15.53 2.32 -17.58
CA PRO A 137 -16.04 1.98 -18.90
C PRO A 137 -15.00 2.07 -20.00
N ASN A 138 -13.82 2.66 -19.75
CA ASN A 138 -12.78 2.88 -20.75
C ASN A 138 -11.49 2.12 -20.41
N LEU A 139 -10.90 1.46 -21.39
CA LEU A 139 -9.55 0.88 -21.27
C LEU A 139 -8.49 1.81 -21.85
N ALA A 140 -8.54 2.05 -23.17
CA ALA A 140 -7.52 2.79 -23.88
C ALA A 140 -7.40 4.26 -23.40
N LYS A 141 -8.53 4.93 -23.20
CA LYS A 141 -8.54 6.32 -22.70
C LYS A 141 -7.94 6.44 -21.31
N THR A 142 -8.20 5.46 -20.44
CA THR A 142 -7.68 5.46 -19.08
C THR A 142 -6.18 5.16 -19.06
N ILE A 143 -5.70 4.23 -19.88
CA ILE A 143 -4.25 4.00 -20.05
C ILE A 143 -3.58 5.27 -20.60
N GLN A 144 -4.18 5.92 -21.61
CA GLN A 144 -3.65 7.17 -22.15
C GLN A 144 -3.59 8.27 -21.08
N ALA A 145 -4.62 8.41 -20.25
CA ALA A 145 -4.60 9.37 -19.14
C ALA A 145 -3.44 9.08 -18.15
N TYR A 146 -3.10 7.82 -17.91
CA TYR A 146 -1.91 7.49 -17.10
C TYR A 146 -0.60 7.83 -17.81
N ASP A 147 -0.55 7.69 -19.13
CA ASP A 147 0.63 8.02 -19.95
C ASP A 147 0.86 9.53 -20.13
N ASP A 148 -0.21 10.32 -20.11
CA ASP A 148 -0.14 11.78 -20.23
C ASP A 148 0.27 12.48 -18.92
N LEU A 149 0.36 11.72 -17.81
CA LEU A 149 0.62 12.27 -16.49
C LEU A 149 1.98 12.99 -16.35
N PRO A 150 3.09 12.53 -16.96
CA PRO A 150 4.36 13.27 -16.95
C PRO A 150 4.21 14.67 -17.56
N SER A 151 3.56 14.80 -18.72
CA SER A 151 3.34 16.09 -19.37
C SER A 151 2.44 17.02 -18.54
N TYR A 152 1.46 16.45 -17.83
CA TYR A 152 0.68 17.22 -16.86
C TYR A 152 1.56 17.78 -15.74
N LEU A 153 2.44 16.97 -15.18
CA LEU A 153 3.33 17.39 -14.10
C LEU A 153 4.36 18.43 -14.55
N GLU A 154 4.87 18.32 -15.78
CA GLU A 154 5.77 19.32 -16.37
C GLU A 154 5.11 20.71 -16.50
N SER A 155 3.80 20.75 -16.70
CA SER A 155 3.01 21.98 -16.80
C SER A 155 2.32 22.36 -15.48
N PHE A 156 2.54 21.59 -14.41
CA PHE A 156 1.88 21.83 -13.14
C PHE A 156 2.54 22.99 -12.40
N ASP A 157 1.81 24.08 -12.29
CA ASP A 157 2.21 25.28 -11.56
C ASP A 157 1.03 25.76 -10.71
N ILE A 158 1.24 25.90 -9.41
CA ILE A 158 0.20 26.36 -8.48
C ILE A 158 0.79 27.34 -7.47
N PRO A 159 -0.01 28.32 -7.01
CA PRO A 159 0.42 29.23 -5.96
C PRO A 159 0.79 28.50 -4.67
N GLU A 160 1.75 29.02 -3.92
CA GLU A 160 2.20 28.46 -2.62
C GLU A 160 1.03 28.20 -1.65
N ARG A 161 0.03 29.07 -1.65
CA ARG A 161 -1.18 28.88 -0.84
C ARG A 161 -1.94 27.59 -1.18
N GLU A 162 -2.03 27.23 -2.45
CA GLU A 162 -2.69 26.00 -2.89
C GLU A 162 -1.81 24.79 -2.55
N MET A 163 -0.50 24.87 -2.75
CA MET A 163 0.43 23.83 -2.32
C MET A 163 0.30 23.56 -0.82
N THR A 164 0.22 24.61 -0.01
CA THR A 164 0.02 24.50 1.45
C THR A 164 -1.25 23.71 1.79
N LYS A 165 -2.35 23.86 1.05
CA LYS A 165 -3.57 23.06 1.26
C LYS A 165 -3.34 21.57 1.02
N TYR A 166 -2.59 21.18 -0.02
CA TYR A 166 -2.25 19.78 -0.27
C TYR A 166 -1.34 19.20 0.82
N VAL A 167 -0.37 19.97 1.29
CA VAL A 167 0.49 19.57 2.41
C VAL A 167 -0.35 19.34 3.66
N ILE A 168 -1.21 20.28 4.05
CA ILE A 168 -2.09 20.17 5.22
C ILE A 168 -3.06 18.99 5.06
N GLY A 169 -3.70 18.84 3.90
CA GLY A 169 -4.63 17.74 3.62
C GLY A 169 -3.95 16.38 3.69
N THR A 170 -2.70 16.28 3.21
CA THR A 170 -1.91 15.06 3.30
C THR A 170 -1.51 14.77 4.74
N LEU A 171 -1.05 15.78 5.48
CA LEU A 171 -0.67 15.65 6.87
C LEU A 171 -1.84 15.22 7.77
N SER A 172 -3.02 15.80 7.57
CA SER A 172 -4.23 15.46 8.31
C SER A 172 -4.61 13.98 8.19
N ARG A 173 -4.34 13.35 7.04
CA ARG A 173 -4.56 11.91 6.85
C ARG A 173 -3.50 11.06 7.56
N ILE A 174 -2.26 11.53 7.61
CA ILE A 174 -1.16 10.82 8.29
C ILE A 174 -1.31 10.93 9.81
N ASP A 175 -1.75 12.07 10.30
CA ASP A 175 -1.89 12.39 11.72
C ASP A 175 -3.29 12.10 12.27
N THR A 176 -4.13 11.38 11.55
CA THR A 176 -5.45 10.97 12.02
C THR A 176 -5.34 10.28 13.39
N PRO A 177 -6.12 10.68 14.40
CA PRO A 177 -6.15 10.01 15.68
C PRO A 177 -6.46 8.53 15.53
N LEU A 178 -5.62 7.69 16.11
CA LEU A 178 -5.73 6.24 15.96
C LEU A 178 -6.35 5.63 17.22
N THR A 179 -7.35 4.77 17.02
CA THR A 179 -7.83 3.86 18.07
C THR A 179 -6.73 2.84 18.44
N PRO A 180 -6.80 2.17 19.61
CA PRO A 180 -5.86 1.13 19.98
C PRO A 180 -5.68 0.06 18.88
N GLN A 181 -6.78 -0.37 18.25
CA GLN A 181 -6.77 -1.33 17.16
C GLN A 181 -5.95 -0.83 15.95
N LEU A 182 -6.19 0.41 15.52
CA LEU A 182 -5.44 1.00 14.39
C LEU A 182 -3.96 1.20 14.73
N ARG A 183 -3.64 1.55 15.98
CA ARG A 183 -2.25 1.65 16.47
C ARG A 183 -1.54 0.30 16.40
N THR A 184 -2.23 -0.79 16.75
CA THR A 184 -1.68 -2.14 16.63
C THR A 184 -1.31 -2.47 15.19
N GLY A 185 -2.21 -2.20 14.24
CA GLY A 185 -1.95 -2.41 12.80
C GLY A 185 -0.78 -1.56 12.28
N LEU A 186 -0.73 -0.28 12.67
CA LEU A 186 0.38 0.60 12.31
C LEU A 186 1.70 0.11 12.90
N ALA A 187 1.74 -0.27 14.17
CA ALA A 187 2.94 -0.78 14.83
C ALA A 187 3.47 -2.03 14.14
N LEU A 188 2.57 -2.94 13.77
CA LEU A 188 2.90 -4.17 13.04
C LEU A 188 3.48 -3.85 11.65
N GLY A 189 2.87 -2.92 10.91
CA GLY A 189 3.39 -2.45 9.63
C GLY A 189 4.79 -1.83 9.74
N ILE A 190 5.02 -0.99 10.76
CA ILE A 190 6.32 -0.38 11.05
C ILE A 190 7.37 -1.47 11.36
N TYR A 191 7.00 -2.45 12.15
CA TYR A 191 7.87 -3.57 12.53
C TYR A 191 8.32 -4.38 11.30
N PHE A 192 7.38 -4.82 10.46
CA PHE A 192 7.69 -5.59 9.26
C PHE A 192 8.44 -4.78 8.19
N ALA A 193 8.11 -3.49 8.05
CA ALA A 193 8.82 -2.59 7.14
C ALA A 193 10.22 -2.20 7.66
N LYS A 194 10.58 -2.58 8.89
CA LYS A 194 11.82 -2.15 9.58
C LYS A 194 12.01 -0.62 9.55
N ALA A 195 10.89 0.12 9.62
CA ALA A 195 10.89 1.57 9.51
C ALA A 195 11.31 2.20 10.84
N THR A 196 12.49 2.80 10.88
CA THR A 196 13.00 3.48 12.07
C THR A 196 12.23 4.78 12.34
N LYS A 197 12.26 5.24 13.61
CA LYS A 197 11.69 6.55 13.99
C LYS A 197 12.33 7.69 13.18
N ALA A 198 13.66 7.66 13.03
CA ALA A 198 14.41 8.64 12.26
C ALA A 198 13.93 8.71 10.80
N LYS A 199 13.80 7.57 10.12
CA LYS A 199 13.33 7.53 8.74
C LYS A 199 11.89 8.01 8.58
N ARG A 200 11.03 7.74 9.56
CA ARG A 200 9.65 8.25 9.54
C ARG A 200 9.61 9.75 9.77
N GLN A 201 10.46 10.29 10.66
CA GLN A 201 10.57 11.72 10.88
C GLN A 201 11.12 12.43 9.64
N GLU A 202 12.19 11.91 9.03
CA GLU A 202 12.74 12.43 7.79
C GLU A 202 11.66 12.57 6.69
N ARG A 203 10.85 11.53 6.49
CA ARG A 203 9.76 11.57 5.51
C ARG A 203 8.68 12.61 5.86
N ARG A 204 8.42 12.78 7.14
CA ARG A 204 7.50 13.82 7.61
C ARG A 204 8.04 15.23 7.32
N ASP A 205 9.32 15.45 7.58
CA ASP A 205 9.98 16.72 7.31
C ASP A 205 10.01 17.02 5.81
N GLN A 206 10.31 16.02 4.98
CA GLN A 206 10.23 16.11 3.51
C GLN A 206 8.80 16.48 3.03
N LEU A 207 7.76 15.89 3.64
CA LEU A 207 6.37 16.22 3.33
C LEU A 207 6.05 17.67 3.68
N LEU A 208 6.44 18.13 4.88
CA LEU A 208 6.18 19.49 5.35
C LEU A 208 6.90 20.56 4.52
N ASN A 209 8.06 20.24 3.98
CA ASN A 209 8.87 21.14 3.15
C ASN A 209 8.64 20.94 1.64
N THR A 210 7.53 20.30 1.24
CA THR A 210 7.21 20.12 -0.18
C THR A 210 6.80 21.45 -0.80
N THR A 211 7.44 21.80 -1.91
CA THR A 211 7.12 22.96 -2.77
C THR A 211 6.58 22.47 -4.12
N ALA A 212 6.02 23.39 -4.91
CA ALA A 212 5.60 23.12 -6.28
C ALA A 212 6.80 22.80 -7.18
#